data_5ba855d6819b395fd90bc2afff62f928
#
_entry.id   5ba855d6819b395fd90bc2afff62f928
#
_cell.length_a   1.000
_cell.length_b   1.000
_cell.length_c   1.000
_cell.angle_alpha   90.00
_cell.angle_beta   90.00
_cell.angle_gamma   90.00
#
_symmetry.space_group_name_H-M   'P 1'
#
loop_
_entity.id
_entity.type
_entity.pdbx_description
1 polymer ?
#
loop_
_entity_poly.entity_id
_entity_poly.type
_entity_poly.pdbx_seq_one_letter_code
_entity_poly.pdbx_strand_id
1 'polypeptide(L)'
;PLGKKAEAQMKKGDLVSDEVVEELVRERIFHEDCQRGYVLDGFPRNIAQAESLEKMDGKRPEIAIEIKISEQELVRRLEARRICSQCGAIYNLNLQRPHKQGVCDICQGVLIQREDDTPTVIKERIRIFEEKTEKLRDFYLRKKVYYSVDGSDKVETLFGRVCSILDTRLGKFKE
;
A
#
# COMPACT_ATOMS: atom_id res chain seq x y z
N PRO A 1 12.82 -1.08 -20.37
CA PRO A 1 12.24 -0.32 -19.34
C PRO A 1 12.00 -1.16 -18.09
N LEU A 2 12.01 -0.49 -16.94
CA LEU A 2 12.05 -1.05 -15.60
C LEU A 2 10.89 -1.99 -15.27
N GLY A 3 9.66 -1.69 -15.71
CA GLY A 3 8.51 -2.56 -15.50
C GLY A 3 8.70 -3.99 -16.04
N LYS A 4 9.43 -4.15 -17.17
CA LYS A 4 9.76 -5.48 -17.69
C LYS A 4 10.80 -6.21 -16.82
N LYS A 5 11.72 -5.47 -16.18
CA LYS A 5 12.68 -6.07 -15.23
C LYS A 5 11.94 -6.56 -13.98
N ALA A 6 11.05 -5.73 -13.42
CA ALA A 6 10.21 -6.12 -12.28
C ALA A 6 9.33 -7.33 -12.61
N GLU A 7 8.65 -7.34 -13.76
CA GLU A 7 7.84 -8.46 -14.23
C GLU A 7 8.65 -9.76 -14.40
N ALA A 8 9.88 -9.65 -14.91
CA ALA A 8 10.76 -10.80 -15.10
C ALA A 8 11.21 -11.40 -13.76
N GLN A 9 11.45 -10.58 -12.73
CA GLN A 9 11.76 -11.04 -11.37
C GLN A 9 10.54 -11.71 -10.74
N MET A 10 9.37 -11.09 -10.82
CA MET A 10 8.11 -11.66 -10.31
C MET A 10 7.75 -13.00 -10.95
N LYS A 11 7.95 -13.15 -12.28
CA LYS A 11 7.72 -14.42 -12.99
C LYS A 11 8.65 -15.55 -12.57
N LYS A 12 9.82 -15.23 -12.01
CA LYS A 12 10.75 -16.21 -11.44
C LYS A 12 10.44 -16.56 -9.98
N GLY A 13 9.43 -15.90 -9.39
CA GLY A 13 9.11 -16.04 -7.97
C GLY A 13 10.03 -15.23 -7.05
N ASP A 14 10.91 -14.40 -7.61
CA ASP A 14 11.81 -13.53 -6.85
C ASP A 14 11.06 -12.28 -6.36
N LEU A 15 11.48 -11.75 -5.22
CA LEU A 15 11.06 -10.41 -4.80
C LEU A 15 11.74 -9.38 -5.70
N VAL A 16 10.97 -8.38 -6.15
CA VAL A 16 11.55 -7.22 -6.85
C VAL A 16 12.54 -6.54 -5.93
N SER A 17 13.77 -6.34 -6.39
CA SER A 17 14.82 -5.74 -5.56
C SER A 17 14.49 -4.29 -5.22
N ASP A 18 14.99 -3.81 -4.07
CA ASP A 18 14.76 -2.44 -3.59
C ASP A 18 15.22 -1.40 -4.64
N GLU A 19 16.33 -1.65 -5.33
CA GLU A 19 16.85 -0.76 -6.37
C GLU A 19 15.90 -0.58 -7.55
N VAL A 20 15.26 -1.68 -8.00
CA VAL A 20 14.28 -1.61 -9.11
C VAL A 20 13.02 -0.85 -8.65
N VAL A 21 12.57 -1.07 -7.40
CA VAL A 21 11.41 -0.36 -6.85
C VAL A 21 11.72 1.14 -6.71
N GLU A 22 12.90 1.49 -6.18
CA GLU A 22 13.34 2.89 -6.03
C GLU A 22 13.45 3.61 -7.37
N GLU A 23 13.96 2.92 -8.39
CA GLU A 23 14.07 3.49 -9.74
C GLU A 23 12.69 3.73 -10.38
N LEU A 24 11.74 2.80 -10.18
CA LEU A 24 10.36 2.97 -10.61
C LEU A 24 9.66 4.14 -9.90
N VAL A 25 9.85 4.26 -8.58
CA VAL A 25 9.31 5.38 -7.82
C VAL A 25 9.93 6.69 -8.28
N ARG A 26 11.23 6.74 -8.47
CA ARG A 26 11.94 7.92 -8.98
C ARG A 26 11.39 8.34 -10.33
N GLU A 27 11.32 7.43 -11.30
CA GLU A 27 10.75 7.73 -12.61
C GLU A 27 9.33 8.31 -12.45
N ARG A 28 8.48 7.70 -11.62
CA ARG A 28 7.08 8.08 -11.46
C ARG A 28 6.86 9.43 -10.81
N ILE A 29 7.57 9.75 -9.72
CA ILE A 29 7.35 11.01 -8.97
C ILE A 29 7.81 12.27 -9.71
N PHE A 30 8.66 12.10 -10.74
CA PHE A 30 9.11 13.20 -11.58
C PHE A 30 8.22 13.46 -12.81
N HIS A 31 7.14 12.69 -13.01
CA HIS A 31 6.15 12.98 -14.04
C HIS A 31 5.39 14.29 -13.75
N GLU A 32 4.88 14.93 -14.79
CA GLU A 32 4.19 16.22 -14.71
C GLU A 32 2.99 16.21 -13.76
N ASP A 33 2.20 15.14 -13.74
CA ASP A 33 1.04 14.98 -12.88
C ASP A 33 1.40 14.87 -11.39
N CYS A 34 2.66 14.55 -11.06
CA CYS A 34 3.19 14.52 -9.69
C CYS A 34 3.75 15.86 -9.21
N GLN A 35 3.78 16.88 -10.03
CA GLN A 35 4.35 18.19 -9.64
C GLN A 35 3.62 18.84 -8.48
N ARG A 36 2.30 18.65 -8.38
CA ARG A 36 1.47 19.17 -7.28
C ARG A 36 1.51 18.32 -6.02
N GLY A 37 2.02 17.08 -6.10
CA GLY A 37 2.08 16.09 -5.03
C GLY A 37 1.72 14.71 -5.53
N TYR A 38 1.93 13.72 -4.67
CA TYR A 38 1.62 12.31 -4.94
C TYR A 38 1.34 11.57 -3.64
N VAL A 39 0.73 10.42 -3.75
CA VAL A 39 0.55 9.45 -2.66
C VAL A 39 1.29 8.18 -3.03
N LEU A 40 2.13 7.68 -2.11
CA LEU A 40 2.80 6.39 -2.23
C LEU A 40 2.09 5.38 -1.32
N ASP A 41 1.66 4.27 -1.89
CA ASP A 41 1.08 3.15 -1.16
C ASP A 41 2.02 1.94 -1.24
N GLY A 42 2.42 1.42 -0.07
CA GLY A 42 3.36 0.31 0.02
C GLY A 42 4.82 0.67 -0.29
N PHE A 43 5.17 1.95 -0.30
CA PHE A 43 6.54 2.47 -0.37
C PHE A 43 6.63 3.77 0.45
N PRO A 44 7.71 3.98 1.24
CA PRO A 44 8.81 3.05 1.52
C PRO A 44 8.36 1.90 2.45
N ARG A 45 9.09 0.77 2.44
CA ARG A 45 8.86 -0.38 3.33
C ARG A 45 10.00 -0.65 4.32
N ASN A 46 11.10 0.08 4.19
CA ASN A 46 12.25 0.02 5.08
C ASN A 46 12.95 1.39 5.15
N ILE A 47 13.92 1.51 6.08
CA ILE A 47 14.64 2.77 6.29
C ILE A 47 15.45 3.17 5.06
N ALA A 48 16.10 2.22 4.38
CA ALA A 48 16.93 2.53 3.20
C ALA A 48 16.08 3.17 2.10
N GLN A 49 14.89 2.64 1.84
CA GLN A 49 13.94 3.23 0.90
C GLN A 49 13.44 4.62 1.36
N ALA A 50 13.22 4.82 2.67
CA ALA A 50 12.80 6.12 3.19
C ALA A 50 13.89 7.18 3.03
N GLU A 51 15.13 6.83 3.31
CA GLU A 51 16.30 7.71 3.09
C GLU A 51 16.53 7.98 1.60
N SER A 52 16.29 7.00 0.75
CA SER A 52 16.36 7.17 -0.70
C SER A 52 15.28 8.14 -1.19
N LEU A 53 14.03 8.00 -0.73
CA LEU A 53 12.95 8.93 -1.04
C LEU A 53 13.27 10.36 -0.58
N GLU A 54 13.83 10.53 0.61
CA GLU A 54 14.24 11.83 1.13
C GLU A 54 15.32 12.48 0.24
N LYS A 55 16.28 11.70 -0.25
CA LYS A 55 17.28 12.20 -1.20
C LYS A 55 16.67 12.58 -2.56
N MET A 56 15.65 11.85 -3.01
CA MET A 56 14.96 12.13 -4.26
C MET A 56 14.12 13.40 -4.21
N ASP A 57 13.33 13.58 -3.14
CA ASP A 57 12.28 14.63 -3.06
C ASP A 57 12.09 15.24 -1.66
N GLY A 58 13.11 15.23 -0.82
CA GLY A 58 13.05 15.71 0.57
C GLY A 58 12.79 17.22 0.75
N LYS A 59 12.58 17.96 -0.35
CA LYS A 59 12.19 19.39 -0.30
C LYS A 59 10.69 19.59 -0.19
N ARG A 60 9.88 18.58 -0.48
CA ARG A 60 8.42 18.63 -0.37
C ARG A 60 7.96 18.33 1.04
N PRO A 61 6.82 18.91 1.48
CA PRO A 61 6.15 18.48 2.70
C PRO A 61 5.83 16.98 2.62
N GLU A 62 6.16 16.25 3.68
CA GLU A 62 5.94 14.81 3.78
C GLU A 62 4.98 14.52 4.93
N ILE A 63 4.07 13.58 4.70
CA ILE A 63 3.13 13.08 5.72
C ILE A 63 3.10 11.56 5.61
N ALA A 64 3.48 10.88 6.68
CA ALA A 64 3.40 9.43 6.79
C ALA A 64 2.17 9.05 7.60
N ILE A 65 1.25 8.31 6.99
CA ILE A 65 0.01 7.86 7.63
C ILE A 65 0.01 6.35 7.72
N GLU A 66 0.02 5.81 8.93
CA GLU A 66 -0.15 4.39 9.19
C GLU A 66 -1.62 4.08 9.45
N ILE A 67 -2.21 3.19 8.66
CA ILE A 67 -3.55 2.65 8.88
C ILE A 67 -3.40 1.37 9.71
N LYS A 68 -3.79 1.43 10.99
CA LYS A 68 -3.64 0.32 11.94
C LYS A 68 -4.89 -0.54 11.98
N ILE A 69 -4.71 -1.84 11.88
CA ILE A 69 -5.76 -2.83 12.18
C ILE A 69 -5.16 -3.94 13.04
N SER A 70 -6.00 -4.66 13.76
CA SER A 70 -5.53 -5.82 14.52
C SER A 70 -5.04 -6.94 13.59
N GLU A 71 -4.08 -7.75 14.05
CA GLU A 71 -3.61 -8.92 13.33
C GLU A 71 -4.75 -9.84 12.93
N GLN A 72 -5.69 -10.08 13.85
CA GLN A 72 -6.87 -10.92 13.59
C GLN A 72 -7.73 -10.39 12.43
N GLU A 73 -7.97 -9.08 12.39
CA GLU A 73 -8.73 -8.45 11.31
C GLU A 73 -7.94 -8.48 9.99
N LEU A 74 -6.62 -8.30 10.04
CA LEU A 74 -5.76 -8.39 8.87
C LEU A 74 -5.79 -9.80 8.26
N VAL A 75 -5.63 -10.83 9.09
CA VAL A 75 -5.74 -12.24 8.66
C VAL A 75 -7.11 -12.49 8.04
N ARG A 76 -8.19 -12.10 8.72
CA ARG A 76 -9.57 -12.26 8.23
C ARG A 76 -9.79 -11.60 6.86
N ARG A 77 -9.22 -10.40 6.64
CA ARG A 77 -9.31 -9.69 5.35
C ARG A 77 -8.50 -10.37 4.26
N LEU A 78 -7.30 -10.84 4.55
CA LEU A 78 -6.44 -11.49 3.57
C LEU A 78 -6.97 -12.86 3.15
N GLU A 79 -7.47 -13.66 4.08
CA GLU A 79 -8.09 -14.96 3.78
C GLU A 79 -9.36 -14.81 2.91
N ALA A 80 -10.11 -13.73 3.12
CA ALA A 80 -11.32 -13.44 2.35
C ALA A 80 -11.04 -12.76 1.00
N ARG A 81 -9.78 -12.38 0.71
CA ARG A 81 -9.43 -11.71 -0.54
C ARG A 81 -9.57 -12.63 -1.73
N ARG A 82 -10.09 -12.08 -2.82
CA ARG A 82 -10.15 -12.73 -4.14
C ARG A 82 -9.65 -11.76 -5.19
N ILE A 83 -9.05 -12.29 -6.22
CA ILE A 83 -8.57 -11.52 -7.37
C ILE A 83 -9.15 -12.12 -8.66
N CYS A 84 -9.56 -11.27 -9.58
CA CYS A 84 -9.97 -11.72 -10.89
C CYS A 84 -8.75 -12.18 -11.70
N SER A 85 -8.80 -13.41 -12.21
CA SER A 85 -7.72 -14.01 -13.01
C SER A 85 -7.50 -13.32 -14.37
N GLN A 86 -8.47 -12.53 -14.84
CA GLN A 86 -8.41 -11.86 -16.13
C GLN A 86 -8.05 -10.37 -16.02
N CYS A 87 -8.79 -9.60 -15.20
CA CYS A 87 -8.62 -8.14 -15.12
C CYS A 87 -7.92 -7.65 -13.84
N GLY A 88 -7.57 -8.55 -12.91
CA GLY A 88 -6.89 -8.19 -11.67
C GLY A 88 -7.78 -7.49 -10.62
N ALA A 89 -9.07 -7.31 -10.86
CA ALA A 89 -9.99 -6.69 -9.90
C ALA A 89 -9.99 -7.44 -8.56
N ILE A 90 -9.94 -6.67 -7.47
CA ILE A 90 -9.84 -7.22 -6.11
C ILE A 90 -11.21 -7.19 -5.43
N TYR A 91 -11.57 -8.28 -4.78
CA TYR A 91 -12.78 -8.45 -3.99
C TYR A 91 -12.42 -8.93 -2.58
N ASN A 92 -13.33 -8.72 -1.66
CA ASN A 92 -13.25 -9.27 -0.31
C ASN A 92 -14.59 -9.91 0.06
N LEU A 93 -14.59 -11.21 0.33
CA LEU A 93 -15.83 -11.97 0.59
C LEU A 93 -16.55 -11.53 1.87
N ASN A 94 -15.90 -10.77 2.76
CA ASN A 94 -16.49 -10.25 3.98
C ASN A 94 -16.95 -8.79 3.86
N LEU A 95 -16.29 -7.99 3.02
CA LEU A 95 -16.48 -6.53 2.94
C LEU A 95 -17.11 -6.09 1.62
N GLN A 96 -16.55 -6.53 0.50
CA GLN A 96 -16.94 -6.14 -0.85
C GLN A 96 -17.09 -7.40 -1.70
N ARG A 97 -18.26 -8.02 -1.60
CA ARG A 97 -18.56 -9.27 -2.31
C ARG A 97 -18.87 -9.01 -3.77
N PRO A 98 -18.53 -9.95 -4.67
CA PRO A 98 -19.04 -9.91 -6.03
C PRO A 98 -20.56 -10.20 -6.03
N HIS A 99 -21.27 -9.67 -7.01
CA HIS A 99 -22.71 -9.92 -7.18
C HIS A 99 -23.02 -11.41 -7.37
N LYS A 100 -22.16 -12.10 -8.12
CA LYS A 100 -22.23 -13.55 -8.31
C LYS A 100 -20.98 -14.21 -7.74
N GLN A 101 -21.19 -15.20 -6.88
CA GLN A 101 -20.09 -15.90 -6.22
C GLN A 101 -19.12 -16.47 -7.24
N GLY A 102 -17.81 -16.18 -7.07
CA GLY A 102 -16.73 -16.68 -7.91
C GLY A 102 -16.58 -15.98 -9.27
N VAL A 103 -17.41 -14.96 -9.58
CA VAL A 103 -17.40 -14.27 -10.85
C VAL A 103 -17.09 -12.78 -10.68
N CYS A 104 -16.22 -12.24 -11.49
CA CYS A 104 -15.87 -10.83 -11.49
C CYS A 104 -17.00 -9.98 -12.05
N ASP A 105 -17.42 -8.92 -11.35
CA ASP A 105 -18.48 -8.02 -11.79
C ASP A 105 -18.05 -7.16 -12.99
N ILE A 106 -16.74 -6.96 -13.19
CA ILE A 106 -16.21 -6.08 -14.24
C ILE A 106 -16.09 -6.82 -15.57
N CYS A 107 -15.48 -8.03 -15.58
CA CYS A 107 -15.15 -8.72 -16.83
C CYS A 107 -15.71 -10.15 -16.90
N GLN A 108 -16.49 -10.58 -15.92
CA GLN A 108 -17.07 -11.94 -15.81
C GLN A 108 -16.01 -13.06 -15.69
N GLY A 109 -14.73 -12.72 -15.47
CA GLY A 109 -13.66 -13.67 -15.22
C GLY A 109 -13.79 -14.37 -13.88
N VAL A 110 -13.06 -15.48 -13.71
CA VAL A 110 -13.07 -16.29 -12.49
C VAL A 110 -12.31 -15.57 -11.37
N LEU A 111 -12.90 -15.53 -10.17
CA LEU A 111 -12.26 -15.04 -8.96
C LEU A 111 -11.48 -16.16 -8.28
N ILE A 112 -10.19 -15.95 -8.08
CA ILE A 112 -9.29 -16.90 -7.43
C ILE A 112 -8.73 -16.32 -6.14
N GLN A 113 -8.33 -17.18 -5.21
CA GLN A 113 -7.50 -16.78 -4.06
C GLN A 113 -6.04 -16.72 -4.53
N ARG A 114 -5.29 -15.74 -4.01
CA ARG A 114 -3.86 -15.66 -4.29
C ARG A 114 -3.12 -16.78 -3.56
N GLU A 115 -2.05 -17.28 -4.13
CA GLU A 115 -1.21 -18.33 -3.53
C GLU A 115 -0.56 -17.86 -2.22
N ASP A 116 -0.29 -16.56 -2.10
CA ASP A 116 0.30 -15.94 -0.91
C ASP A 116 -0.73 -15.52 0.15
N ASP A 117 -2.01 -15.85 -0.03
CA ASP A 117 -3.09 -15.62 0.94
C ASP A 117 -3.48 -16.88 1.73
N THR A 118 -2.52 -17.77 1.97
CA THR A 118 -2.68 -18.90 2.90
C THR A 118 -2.35 -18.49 4.34
N PRO A 119 -2.98 -19.09 5.37
CA PRO A 119 -2.78 -18.69 6.76
C PRO A 119 -1.31 -18.63 7.20
N THR A 120 -0.50 -19.61 6.76
CA THR A 120 0.92 -19.67 7.10
C THR A 120 1.71 -18.52 6.46
N VAL A 121 1.47 -18.26 5.18
CA VAL A 121 2.16 -17.19 4.43
C VAL A 121 1.71 -15.82 4.95
N ILE A 122 0.43 -15.66 5.27
CA ILE A 122 -0.10 -14.41 5.86
C ILE A 122 0.61 -14.10 7.17
N LYS A 123 0.73 -15.05 8.10
CA LYS A 123 1.40 -14.84 9.38
C LYS A 123 2.87 -14.43 9.21
N GLU A 124 3.60 -15.09 8.32
CA GLU A 124 4.99 -14.74 8.05
C GLU A 124 5.12 -13.33 7.44
N ARG A 125 4.22 -12.96 6.53
CA ARG A 125 4.17 -11.60 5.96
C ARG A 125 3.89 -10.55 7.02
N ILE A 126 2.98 -10.81 7.96
CA ILE A 126 2.68 -9.91 9.08
C ILE A 126 3.92 -9.73 9.95
N ARG A 127 4.58 -10.83 10.34
CA ARG A 127 5.81 -10.79 11.15
C ARG A 127 6.90 -9.92 10.49
N ILE A 128 7.18 -10.16 9.22
CA ILE A 128 8.18 -9.39 8.45
C ILE A 128 7.78 -7.91 8.34
N PHE A 129 6.49 -7.65 8.15
CA PHE A 129 5.96 -6.28 8.08
C PHE A 129 6.15 -5.55 9.40
N GLU A 130 5.80 -6.15 10.52
CA GLU A 130 5.94 -5.55 11.85
C GLU A 130 7.40 -5.20 12.17
N GLU A 131 8.32 -6.14 11.95
CA GLU A 131 9.76 -5.92 12.16
C GLU A 131 10.33 -4.76 11.35
N LYS A 132 9.88 -4.61 10.10
CA LYS A 132 10.32 -3.52 9.22
C LYS A 132 9.61 -2.21 9.52
N THR A 133 8.31 -2.28 9.81
CA THR A 133 7.46 -1.10 10.02
C THR A 133 7.76 -0.41 11.35
N GLU A 134 8.13 -1.14 12.40
CA GLU A 134 8.53 -0.54 13.67
C GLU A 134 9.68 0.47 13.48
N LYS A 135 10.73 0.06 12.80
CA LYS A 135 11.88 0.92 12.50
C LYS A 135 11.53 2.11 11.61
N LEU A 136 10.65 1.88 10.64
CA LEU A 136 10.15 2.93 9.74
C LEU A 136 9.27 3.94 10.48
N ARG A 137 8.42 3.46 11.40
CA ARG A 137 7.61 4.31 12.29
C ARG A 137 8.49 5.24 13.09
N ASP A 138 9.53 4.73 13.74
CA ASP A 138 10.48 5.53 14.53
C ASP A 138 11.19 6.59 13.68
N PHE A 139 11.53 6.26 12.45
CA PHE A 139 12.10 7.21 11.50
C PHE A 139 11.16 8.40 11.28
N TYR A 140 9.88 8.17 10.95
CA TYR A 140 8.90 9.23 10.70
C TYR A 140 8.43 9.95 11.98
N LEU A 141 8.44 9.28 13.12
CA LEU A 141 8.20 9.92 14.43
C LEU A 141 9.27 10.95 14.74
N ARG A 142 10.56 10.62 14.54
CA ARG A 142 11.67 11.59 14.74
C ARG A 142 11.55 12.80 13.81
N LYS A 143 11.06 12.60 12.60
CA LYS A 143 10.76 13.69 11.63
C LYS A 143 9.51 14.49 11.99
N LYS A 144 8.70 14.06 12.97
CA LYS A 144 7.42 14.69 13.36
C LYS A 144 6.39 14.78 12.23
N VAL A 145 6.43 13.84 11.30
CA VAL A 145 5.51 13.76 10.14
C VAL A 145 4.64 12.49 10.16
N TYR A 146 4.72 11.70 11.24
CA TYR A 146 3.98 10.45 11.39
C TYR A 146 2.61 10.66 12.03
N TYR A 147 1.61 9.99 11.48
CA TYR A 147 0.23 9.91 11.98
C TYR A 147 -0.25 8.49 11.93
N SER A 148 -1.13 8.11 12.84
CA SER A 148 -1.81 6.82 12.80
C SER A 148 -3.31 6.99 12.84
N VAL A 149 -4.02 6.18 12.07
CA VAL A 149 -5.48 6.11 12.03
C VAL A 149 -5.94 4.67 12.23
N ASP A 150 -7.10 4.50 12.84
CA ASP A 150 -7.71 3.19 13.05
C ASP A 150 -8.37 2.72 11.73
N GLY A 151 -7.85 1.62 11.18
CA GLY A 151 -8.34 1.00 9.95
C GLY A 151 -9.48 -0.01 10.16
N SER A 152 -9.97 -0.18 11.39
CA SER A 152 -11.14 -1.02 11.69
C SER A 152 -12.47 -0.33 11.40
N ASP A 153 -12.46 0.99 11.27
CA ASP A 153 -13.63 1.79 10.93
C ASP A 153 -14.12 1.56 9.48
N LYS A 154 -15.32 2.09 9.20
CA LYS A 154 -15.82 2.16 7.82
C LYS A 154 -14.93 3.06 6.96
N VAL A 155 -14.87 2.75 5.67
CA VAL A 155 -14.01 3.45 4.70
C VAL A 155 -14.27 4.97 4.72
N GLU A 156 -15.52 5.40 4.81
CA GLU A 156 -15.91 6.82 4.82
C GLU A 156 -15.36 7.54 6.06
N THR A 157 -15.43 6.89 7.23
CA THR A 157 -14.90 7.43 8.49
C THR A 157 -13.37 7.53 8.43
N LEU A 158 -12.72 6.46 7.97
CA LEU A 158 -11.27 6.43 7.78
C LEU A 158 -10.81 7.53 6.81
N PHE A 159 -11.49 7.66 5.67
CA PHE A 159 -11.21 8.69 4.69
C PHE A 159 -11.33 10.10 5.28
N GLY A 160 -12.40 10.38 6.04
CA GLY A 160 -12.57 11.67 6.72
C GLY A 160 -11.44 12.00 7.70
N ARG A 161 -10.92 10.99 8.44
CA ARG A 161 -9.77 11.18 9.33
C ARG A 161 -8.49 11.49 8.56
N VAL A 162 -8.24 10.77 7.47
CA VAL A 162 -7.08 11.04 6.60
C VAL A 162 -7.16 12.45 6.04
N CYS A 163 -8.30 12.86 5.48
CA CYS A 163 -8.50 14.23 4.99
C CYS A 163 -8.25 15.28 6.08
N SER A 164 -8.74 15.06 7.32
CA SER A 164 -8.51 15.99 8.43
C SER A 164 -7.03 16.17 8.77
N ILE A 165 -6.24 15.09 8.69
CA ILE A 165 -4.78 15.15 8.88
C ILE A 165 -4.15 15.99 7.75
N LEU A 166 -4.52 15.73 6.51
CA LEU A 166 -4.00 16.44 5.34
C LEU A 166 -4.35 17.93 5.40
N ASP A 167 -5.61 18.28 5.66
CA ASP A 167 -6.09 19.67 5.79
C ASP A 167 -5.36 20.44 6.88
N THR A 168 -5.06 19.77 8.01
CA THR A 168 -4.35 20.37 9.13
C THR A 168 -2.90 20.68 8.78
N ARG A 169 -2.28 19.86 7.92
CA ARG A 169 -0.84 19.94 7.64
C ARG A 169 -0.50 20.66 6.36
N LEU A 170 -1.32 20.52 5.34
CA LEU A 170 -1.11 21.14 4.02
C LEU A 170 -1.94 22.42 3.83
N GLY A 171 -2.84 22.72 4.78
CA GLY A 171 -3.87 23.72 4.61
C GLY A 171 -5.05 23.21 3.78
N LYS A 172 -6.25 23.76 4.01
CA LYS A 172 -7.41 23.39 3.20
C LYS A 172 -7.13 23.75 1.75
N PHE A 173 -7.25 22.77 0.88
CA PHE A 173 -7.26 23.02 -0.56
C PHE A 173 -8.45 23.96 -0.83
N LYS A 174 -8.16 25.19 -1.28
CA LYS A 174 -9.19 26.06 -1.87
C LYS A 174 -9.43 25.50 -3.27
N GLU A 175 -10.66 25.09 -3.54
CA GLU A 175 -11.14 24.77 -4.88
C GLU A 175 -10.92 25.92 -5.86
#